data_b39e4978f5e890e1f89a3d95ca1d33f1
#
_entry.id   b39e4978f5e890e1f89a3d95ca1d33f1
#
_cell.length_a   1.000
_cell.length_b   1.000
_cell.length_c   1.000
_cell.angle_alpha   90.00
_cell.angle_beta   90.00
_cell.angle_gamma   90.00
#
_symmetry.space_group_name_H-M   'P 1'
#
loop_
_entity.id
_entity.type
_entity.pdbx_description
1 polymer ?
#
loop_
_entity_poly.entity_id
_entity_poly.type
_entity_poly.pdbx_seq_one_letter_code
_entity_poly.pdbx_strand_id
1 'polypeptide(L)'
;MKKYLPLLAAALALTACSTAPESTTAPMQTPAAENATGEESAAAFPIGELRAYNDWMPCTDTAYYTLYNQEGTTNLVGLKLDYANGVQTKVMSLDLANDDSYSDWFVTNDNVVRVFLANEDGSEFRFKSFYPDGRSEERTASQEITPVIYDEYAAYVLRDKYVGRLDWQTGEVTTWSASIPQINEILGVAHNKVVLTRIVSDMPLPTDHEMYEAVLQNSLMEYDLYDVSSNTLKKLFDEPYYPEGGGSRKSYMGYRGDMLYFDQSRPDGDDITKVLWGYDCSAGTLQELYAEKSTGCMGGYSTPQGFTRSGQLEFLFLQSTLDTLHIYKTANGQVYKVPYHDPTLDAAYGNAENYGRPIALTGDGRVLVTDGYVQRDGYPTDAYSLIDLDAYLSGSTDYTPVQMWQDE
;
A
#
# COMPACT_ATOMS: atom_id res chain seq x y z
N MET A 1 -24.15 -25.48 -9.18
CA MET A 1 -22.90 -25.59 -8.39
C MET A 1 -21.75 -25.03 -9.23
N LYS A 2 -21.48 -23.73 -9.16
CA LYS A 2 -20.31 -23.09 -9.79
C LYS A 2 -19.30 -22.86 -8.66
N LYS A 3 -18.12 -23.45 -8.81
CA LYS A 3 -17.01 -23.34 -7.85
C LYS A 3 -16.39 -21.95 -8.04
N TYR A 4 -16.48 -21.11 -7.04
CA TYR A 4 -15.68 -19.89 -6.97
C TYR A 4 -14.35 -20.25 -6.31
N LEU A 5 -13.26 -20.07 -7.08
CA LEU A 5 -11.90 -20.02 -6.52
C LEU A 5 -11.64 -18.60 -6.04
N PRO A 6 -10.98 -18.40 -4.90
CA PRO A 6 -10.48 -17.09 -4.54
C PRO A 6 -9.35 -16.72 -5.51
N LEU A 7 -9.49 -15.59 -6.20
CA LEU A 7 -8.43 -14.99 -7.00
C LEU A 7 -7.42 -14.34 -6.06
N LEU A 8 -6.24 -14.93 -5.99
CA LEU A 8 -5.03 -14.23 -5.57
C LEU A 8 -4.73 -13.20 -6.68
N ALA A 9 -4.92 -11.94 -6.41
CA ALA A 9 -4.50 -10.86 -7.28
C ALA A 9 -2.99 -10.65 -7.12
N ALA A 10 -2.20 -11.37 -7.93
CA ALA A 10 -0.85 -10.94 -8.24
C ALA A 10 -0.99 -9.88 -9.33
N ALA A 11 -0.70 -8.63 -9.02
CA ALA A 11 -0.64 -7.56 -10.00
C ALA A 11 0.53 -7.79 -10.97
N LEU A 12 0.24 -8.46 -12.08
CA LEU A 12 1.06 -8.47 -13.28
C LEU A 12 0.32 -7.57 -14.28
N ALA A 13 0.84 -6.39 -14.50
CA ALA A 13 0.41 -5.52 -15.58
C ALA A 13 0.68 -6.21 -16.92
N LEU A 14 -0.35 -6.79 -17.52
CA LEU A 14 -0.36 -7.25 -18.89
C LEU A 14 -1.17 -6.27 -19.73
N THR A 15 -0.47 -5.37 -20.40
CA THR A 15 -1.01 -4.56 -21.48
C THR A 15 -1.42 -5.45 -22.63
N ALA A 16 -2.72 -5.51 -22.91
CA ALA A 16 -3.26 -6.17 -24.09
C ALA A 16 -3.04 -5.30 -25.33
N CYS A 17 -2.32 -5.82 -26.32
CA CYS A 17 -2.26 -5.25 -27.66
C CYS A 17 -3.58 -5.46 -28.40
N SER A 18 -4.29 -4.39 -28.72
CA SER A 18 -5.34 -4.40 -29.75
C SER A 18 -4.74 -3.93 -31.07
N THR A 19 -4.87 -4.76 -32.10
CA THR A 19 -4.52 -4.45 -33.49
C THR A 19 -5.54 -3.48 -34.08
N ALA A 20 -5.07 -2.29 -34.49
CA ALA A 20 -5.83 -1.35 -35.29
C ALA A 20 -5.50 -1.50 -36.79
N PRO A 21 -6.46 -1.27 -37.70
CA PRO A 21 -6.25 -1.41 -39.15
C PRO A 21 -5.53 -0.19 -39.73
N GLU A 22 -4.73 -0.46 -40.78
CA GLU A 22 -4.03 0.53 -41.60
C GLU A 22 -4.98 1.60 -42.17
N SER A 23 -4.59 2.86 -42.00
CA SER A 23 -5.18 3.99 -42.74
C SER A 23 -4.08 4.87 -43.34
N THR A 24 -4.26 5.14 -44.59
CA THR A 24 -3.44 5.83 -45.56
C THR A 24 -3.00 7.23 -45.16
N THR A 25 -1.75 7.52 -45.47
CA THR A 25 -1.00 8.78 -45.31
C THR A 25 -1.57 9.95 -46.12
N ALA A 26 -1.75 11.09 -45.46
CA ALA A 26 -1.69 12.43 -46.06
C ALA A 26 -0.67 13.30 -45.27
N PRO A 27 0.09 14.18 -45.93
CA PRO A 27 1.16 14.92 -45.25
C PRO A 27 0.61 16.03 -44.36
N MET A 28 0.96 15.98 -43.09
CA MET A 28 0.55 16.96 -42.07
C MET A 28 1.54 18.11 -42.04
N GLN A 29 1.05 19.32 -42.27
CA GLN A 29 1.75 20.57 -42.08
C GLN A 29 2.11 20.77 -40.61
N THR A 30 3.34 21.17 -40.34
CA THR A 30 3.85 21.57 -39.03
C THR A 30 3.14 22.84 -38.56
N PRO A 31 2.44 22.84 -37.42
CA PRO A 31 2.01 24.09 -36.80
C PRO A 31 3.18 24.79 -36.12
N ALA A 32 3.23 26.08 -36.34
CA ALA A 32 4.20 26.98 -35.70
C ALA A 32 4.05 26.93 -34.16
N ALA A 33 5.16 27.01 -33.44
CA ALA A 33 5.21 27.14 -32.01
C ALA A 33 4.46 28.41 -31.56
N GLU A 34 3.28 28.30 -31.01
CA GLU A 34 2.66 29.34 -30.22
C GLU A 34 3.28 29.31 -28.81
N ASN A 35 3.96 30.39 -28.49
CA ASN A 35 4.38 30.72 -27.14
C ASN A 35 3.12 30.94 -26.28
N ALA A 36 2.70 29.95 -25.56
CA ALA A 36 1.71 30.11 -24.50
C ALA A 36 2.42 30.63 -23.24
N THR A 37 2.59 31.95 -23.18
CA THR A 37 2.76 32.66 -21.91
C THR A 37 1.40 32.86 -21.29
N GLY A 38 1.02 31.92 -20.45
CA GLY A 38 -0.13 31.98 -19.60
C GLY A 38 0.18 31.16 -18.39
N GLU A 39 0.89 31.72 -17.41
CA GLU A 39 0.86 31.27 -16.03
C GLU A 39 -0.57 31.51 -15.51
N GLU A 40 -1.49 30.59 -15.81
CA GLU A 40 -2.64 30.41 -14.96
C GLU A 40 -2.07 29.87 -13.63
N SER A 41 -2.06 30.75 -12.63
CA SER A 41 -1.84 30.37 -11.24
C SER A 41 -2.80 29.22 -10.95
N ALA A 42 -2.30 27.98 -10.96
CA ALA A 42 -3.06 26.84 -10.52
C ALA A 42 -3.64 27.19 -9.15
N ALA A 43 -4.96 27.20 -9.04
CA ALA A 43 -5.62 27.46 -7.77
C ALA A 43 -4.97 26.50 -6.77
N ALA A 44 -4.36 27.06 -5.70
CA ALA A 44 -3.64 26.27 -4.73
C ALA A 44 -4.68 25.34 -4.05
N PHE A 45 -4.73 24.09 -4.47
CA PHE A 45 -5.56 23.08 -3.82
C PHE A 45 -5.04 22.90 -2.39
N PRO A 46 -5.92 22.77 -1.39
CA PRO A 46 -5.49 22.42 -0.06
C PRO A 46 -4.83 21.05 -0.12
N ILE A 47 -3.65 20.95 0.48
CA ILE A 47 -2.93 19.69 0.67
C ILE A 47 -2.91 19.43 2.17
N GLY A 48 -3.42 18.28 2.55
CA GLY A 48 -3.41 17.83 3.92
C GLY A 48 -2.17 17.04 4.30
N GLU A 49 -2.29 16.22 5.30
CA GLU A 49 -1.22 15.30 5.67
C GLU A 49 -1.26 14.08 4.77
N LEU A 50 -0.30 13.97 3.86
CA LEU A 50 -0.18 12.84 2.96
C LEU A 50 0.07 11.54 3.72
N ARG A 51 -0.64 10.50 3.35
CA ARG A 51 -0.51 9.13 3.87
C ARG A 51 -0.38 8.15 2.72
N ALA A 52 0.43 7.12 2.92
CA ALA A 52 0.45 5.98 2.01
C ALA A 52 -0.77 5.10 2.25
N TYR A 53 -1.33 4.59 1.18
CA TYR A 53 -2.38 3.58 1.24
C TYR A 53 -1.75 2.22 1.59
N ASN A 54 -2.40 1.49 2.48
CA ASN A 54 -2.05 0.13 2.81
C ASN A 54 -3.32 -0.73 2.69
N ASP A 55 -3.49 -1.36 1.56
CA ASP A 55 -4.62 -2.22 1.21
C ASP A 55 -4.72 -3.48 2.08
N TRP A 56 -3.58 -3.96 2.59
CA TRP A 56 -3.53 -5.16 3.41
C TRP A 56 -4.03 -4.94 4.83
N MET A 57 -3.87 -3.71 5.35
CA MET A 57 -4.19 -3.41 6.76
C MET A 57 -4.71 -1.99 6.91
N PRO A 58 -5.97 -1.75 6.54
CA PRO A 58 -6.57 -0.43 6.65
C PRO A 58 -6.76 -0.08 8.13
N CYS A 59 -5.84 0.72 8.65
CA CYS A 59 -5.86 1.18 10.03
C CYS A 59 -5.58 2.68 10.13
N THR A 60 -6.10 3.27 11.20
CA THR A 60 -5.76 4.60 11.67
C THR A 60 -5.09 4.49 13.03
N ASP A 61 -4.64 5.58 13.61
CA ASP A 61 -4.08 5.56 14.98
C ASP A 61 -5.10 5.11 16.04
N THR A 62 -6.40 5.09 15.73
CA THR A 62 -7.49 4.80 16.67
C THR A 62 -8.28 3.53 16.39
N ALA A 63 -8.19 3.00 15.18
CA ALA A 63 -9.02 1.86 14.78
C ALA A 63 -8.42 1.03 13.64
N TYR A 64 -8.83 -0.23 13.59
CA TYR A 64 -8.61 -1.15 12.47
C TYR A 64 -9.93 -1.42 11.75
N TYR A 65 -9.88 -1.58 10.44
CA TYR A 65 -11.07 -1.78 9.62
C TYR A 65 -10.97 -3.09 8.85
N THR A 66 -12.10 -3.73 8.65
CA THR A 66 -12.24 -4.92 7.81
C THR A 66 -13.46 -4.82 6.92
N LEU A 67 -13.37 -5.42 5.74
CA LEU A 67 -14.47 -5.51 4.80
C LEU A 67 -14.75 -6.99 4.51
N TYR A 68 -16.03 -7.37 4.43
CA TYR A 68 -16.42 -8.72 4.03
C TYR A 68 -17.74 -8.71 3.26
N ASN A 69 -17.90 -9.69 2.39
CA ASN A 69 -19.16 -9.95 1.70
C ASN A 69 -20.06 -10.82 2.59
N GLN A 70 -21.27 -10.35 2.89
CA GLN A 70 -22.24 -11.13 3.65
C GLN A 70 -22.75 -12.30 2.81
N GLU A 71 -22.67 -13.52 3.35
CA GLU A 71 -23.03 -14.74 2.62
C GLU A 71 -24.48 -14.71 2.11
N GLY A 72 -24.66 -15.17 0.87
CA GLY A 72 -25.99 -15.29 0.24
C GLY A 72 -26.63 -13.96 -0.13
N THR A 73 -25.91 -12.86 0.00
CA THR A 73 -26.37 -11.51 -0.36
C THR A 73 -25.36 -10.82 -1.29
N THR A 74 -25.72 -9.63 -1.78
CA THR A 74 -24.85 -8.70 -2.49
C THR A 74 -24.23 -7.65 -1.55
N ASN A 75 -24.45 -7.79 -0.24
CA ASN A 75 -24.02 -6.79 0.73
C ASN A 75 -22.53 -6.90 1.06
N LEU A 76 -21.86 -5.77 0.93
CA LEU A 76 -20.52 -5.53 1.44
C LEU A 76 -20.64 -4.83 2.81
N VAL A 77 -20.08 -5.44 3.84
CA VAL A 77 -20.17 -4.94 5.23
C VAL A 77 -18.79 -4.49 5.69
N GLY A 78 -18.71 -3.26 6.17
CA GLY A 78 -17.51 -2.70 6.78
C GLY A 78 -17.62 -2.67 8.31
N LEU A 79 -16.57 -3.17 8.97
CA LEU A 79 -16.45 -3.21 10.42
C LEU A 79 -15.29 -2.32 10.86
N LYS A 80 -15.49 -1.62 11.97
CA LYS A 80 -14.48 -0.85 12.69
C LYS A 80 -14.20 -1.50 14.03
N LEU A 81 -12.96 -1.84 14.31
CA LEU A 81 -12.48 -2.23 15.61
C LEU A 81 -11.83 -1.01 16.28
N ASP A 82 -12.45 -0.48 17.30
CA ASP A 82 -11.96 0.65 18.08
C ASP A 82 -10.93 0.17 19.11
N TYR A 83 -9.72 0.73 19.06
CA TYR A 83 -8.63 0.26 19.93
C TYR A 83 -8.86 0.61 21.41
N ALA A 84 -9.49 1.73 21.71
CA ALA A 84 -9.61 2.19 23.08
C ALA A 84 -10.49 1.27 23.93
N ASN A 85 -11.57 0.76 23.36
CA ASN A 85 -12.54 -0.09 24.06
C ASN A 85 -12.47 -1.57 23.67
N GLY A 86 -11.72 -1.93 22.61
CA GLY A 86 -11.61 -3.29 22.13
C GLY A 86 -12.94 -3.85 21.57
N VAL A 87 -13.75 -3.01 20.95
CA VAL A 87 -15.07 -3.38 20.43
C VAL A 87 -15.11 -3.20 18.92
N GLN A 88 -15.58 -4.23 18.21
CA GLN A 88 -15.85 -4.16 16.78
C GLN A 88 -17.31 -3.79 16.52
N THR A 89 -17.54 -2.82 15.66
CA THR A 89 -18.87 -2.31 15.29
C THR A 89 -19.04 -2.22 13.78
N LYS A 90 -20.27 -2.42 13.30
CA LYS A 90 -20.58 -2.18 11.89
C LYS A 90 -20.65 -0.68 11.62
N VAL A 91 -19.88 -0.21 10.62
CA VAL A 91 -19.82 1.20 10.23
C VAL A 91 -20.34 1.44 8.82
N MET A 92 -20.51 0.38 8.04
CA MET A 92 -20.95 0.47 6.67
C MET A 92 -21.74 -0.77 6.27
N SER A 93 -22.75 -0.60 5.41
CA SER A 93 -23.38 -1.65 4.64
C SER A 93 -23.64 -1.12 3.24
N LEU A 94 -23.16 -1.80 2.21
CA LEU A 94 -23.29 -1.42 0.83
C LEU A 94 -23.86 -2.60 0.04
N ASP A 95 -25.08 -2.43 -0.50
CA ASP A 95 -25.64 -3.39 -1.45
C ASP A 95 -24.99 -3.15 -2.82
N LEU A 96 -24.20 -4.12 -3.27
CA LEU A 96 -23.64 -4.13 -4.61
C LEU A 96 -24.76 -4.59 -5.56
N ALA A 97 -25.57 -3.63 -6.03
CA ALA A 97 -26.64 -3.91 -6.96
C ALA A 97 -26.09 -4.60 -8.23
N ASN A 98 -26.89 -5.43 -8.82
CA ASN A 98 -26.67 -6.44 -9.85
C ASN A 98 -25.56 -6.26 -10.90
N ASP A 99 -24.99 -5.07 -11.04
CA ASP A 99 -24.01 -4.71 -12.07
C ASP A 99 -22.78 -3.97 -11.50
N ASP A 100 -22.64 -3.89 -10.15
CA ASP A 100 -21.52 -3.24 -9.52
C ASP A 100 -20.49 -4.25 -8.99
N SER A 101 -19.22 -3.96 -9.22
CA SER A 101 -18.10 -4.58 -8.52
C SER A 101 -17.35 -3.51 -7.71
N TYR A 102 -16.88 -3.84 -6.53
CA TYR A 102 -15.91 -2.98 -5.88
C TYR A 102 -14.51 -3.35 -6.37
N SER A 103 -13.73 -2.32 -6.72
CA SER A 103 -12.36 -2.50 -7.19
C SER A 103 -11.34 -2.33 -6.07
N ASP A 104 -11.65 -1.44 -5.12
CA ASP A 104 -10.76 -1.12 -4.02
C ASP A 104 -11.51 -0.42 -2.88
N TRP A 105 -10.88 -0.33 -1.70
CA TRP A 105 -11.41 0.43 -0.58
C TRP A 105 -10.27 0.88 0.35
N PHE A 106 -10.45 1.97 1.07
CA PHE A 106 -9.50 2.44 2.06
C PHE A 106 -10.14 3.32 3.12
N VAL A 107 -9.37 3.65 4.14
CA VAL A 107 -9.79 4.49 5.26
C VAL A 107 -8.84 5.66 5.39
N THR A 108 -9.38 6.86 5.42
CA THR A 108 -8.61 8.08 5.69
C THR A 108 -8.45 8.32 7.20
N ASN A 109 -7.48 9.14 7.58
CA ASN A 109 -7.14 9.38 9.00
C ASN A 109 -8.30 9.95 9.83
N ASP A 110 -9.26 10.61 9.19
CA ASP A 110 -10.52 11.08 9.78
C ASP A 110 -11.56 9.97 9.94
N ASN A 111 -11.17 8.71 9.73
CA ASN A 111 -12.01 7.51 9.83
C ASN A 111 -13.15 7.46 8.80
N VAL A 112 -13.00 8.09 7.66
CA VAL A 112 -13.94 7.94 6.52
C VAL A 112 -13.55 6.71 5.71
N VAL A 113 -14.48 5.76 5.60
CA VAL A 113 -14.32 4.59 4.72
C VAL A 113 -14.77 4.97 3.31
N ARG A 114 -13.92 4.72 2.32
CA ARG A 114 -14.23 4.94 0.91
C ARG A 114 -14.14 3.62 0.14
N VAL A 115 -15.17 3.34 -0.65
CA VAL A 115 -15.25 2.14 -1.49
C VAL A 115 -15.33 2.59 -2.94
N PHE A 116 -14.42 2.10 -3.76
CA PHE A 116 -14.41 2.34 -5.20
C PHE A 116 -15.24 1.28 -5.91
N LEU A 117 -16.08 1.75 -6.80
CA LEU A 117 -17.05 0.94 -7.55
C LEU A 117 -16.82 1.13 -9.04
N ALA A 118 -16.94 0.06 -9.77
CA ALA A 118 -17.05 0.08 -11.23
C ALA A 118 -18.30 -0.69 -11.64
N ASN A 119 -18.97 -0.25 -12.69
CA ASN A 119 -20.02 -1.07 -13.31
C ASN A 119 -19.40 -2.22 -14.12
N GLU A 120 -20.22 -3.23 -14.48
CA GLU A 120 -19.75 -4.47 -15.10
C GLU A 120 -18.96 -4.24 -16.40
N ASP A 121 -19.32 -3.24 -17.19
CA ASP A 121 -18.64 -2.91 -18.44
C ASP A 121 -17.45 -1.94 -18.31
N GLY A 122 -17.16 -1.48 -17.09
CA GLY A 122 -16.07 -0.56 -16.80
C GLY A 122 -16.24 0.84 -17.40
N SER A 123 -17.45 1.22 -17.79
CA SER A 123 -17.73 2.53 -18.41
C SER A 123 -17.97 3.64 -17.38
N GLU A 124 -18.29 3.28 -16.14
CA GLU A 124 -18.57 4.22 -15.06
C GLU A 124 -17.78 3.83 -13.80
N PHE A 125 -17.07 4.80 -13.26
CA PHE A 125 -16.35 4.69 -11.99
C PHE A 125 -16.97 5.60 -10.96
N ARG A 126 -17.18 5.08 -9.75
CA ARG A 126 -17.76 5.80 -8.63
C ARG A 126 -16.98 5.50 -7.36
N PHE A 127 -17.11 6.36 -6.37
CA PHE A 127 -16.71 6.01 -5.01
C PHE A 127 -17.79 6.45 -4.02
N LYS A 128 -17.95 5.65 -2.99
CA LYS A 128 -18.86 5.93 -1.90
C LYS A 128 -18.09 6.12 -0.60
N SER A 129 -18.34 7.24 0.06
CA SER A 129 -17.72 7.62 1.33
C SER A 129 -18.71 7.39 2.45
N PHE A 130 -18.27 6.72 3.52
CA PHE A 130 -19.04 6.47 4.73
C PHE A 130 -18.34 7.19 5.89
N TYR A 131 -19.04 8.13 6.48
CA TYR A 131 -18.53 9.00 7.53
C TYR A 131 -18.79 8.44 8.93
N PRO A 132 -17.97 8.80 9.94
CA PRO A 132 -18.15 8.33 11.31
C PRO A 132 -19.49 8.76 11.95
N ASP A 133 -20.12 9.82 11.44
CA ASP A 133 -21.43 10.30 11.88
C ASP A 133 -22.63 9.56 11.26
N GLY A 134 -22.37 8.52 10.45
CA GLY A 134 -23.37 7.70 9.79
C GLY A 134 -23.85 8.24 8.44
N ARG A 135 -23.39 9.42 8.01
CA ARG A 135 -23.66 9.91 6.64
C ARG A 135 -22.95 9.06 5.61
N SER A 136 -23.51 8.98 4.41
CA SER A 136 -22.80 8.48 3.23
C SER A 136 -23.02 9.40 2.05
N GLU A 137 -22.00 9.49 1.20
CA GLU A 137 -22.04 10.28 -0.02
C GLU A 137 -21.42 9.46 -1.16
N GLU A 138 -22.00 9.58 -2.35
CA GLU A 138 -21.52 8.94 -3.55
C GLU A 138 -21.14 9.99 -4.60
N ARG A 139 -20.04 9.74 -5.32
CA ARG A 139 -19.57 10.59 -6.40
C ARG A 139 -19.16 9.73 -7.58
N THR A 140 -19.40 10.23 -8.79
CA THR A 140 -18.81 9.68 -10.00
C THR A 140 -17.37 10.14 -10.08
N ALA A 141 -16.45 9.20 -10.29
CA ALA A 141 -15.07 9.52 -10.61
C ALA A 141 -14.95 9.72 -12.12
N SER A 142 -14.21 10.75 -12.54
CA SER A 142 -14.06 11.05 -13.98
C SER A 142 -13.29 9.97 -14.76
N GLN A 143 -12.68 9.03 -14.07
CA GLN A 143 -11.93 7.90 -14.62
C GLN A 143 -11.60 6.87 -13.55
N GLU A 144 -11.15 5.68 -13.98
CA GLU A 144 -10.61 4.66 -13.09
C GLU A 144 -9.39 5.18 -12.33
N ILE A 145 -9.31 4.82 -11.06
CA ILE A 145 -8.19 5.18 -10.19
C ILE A 145 -7.86 4.03 -9.25
N THR A 146 -6.56 3.84 -9.07
CA THR A 146 -6.01 3.03 -7.98
C THR A 146 -5.21 3.96 -7.08
N PRO A 147 -5.73 4.34 -5.91
CA PRO A 147 -5.05 5.27 -5.03
C PRO A 147 -3.77 4.66 -4.47
N VAL A 148 -2.69 5.43 -4.44
CA VAL A 148 -1.42 5.02 -3.81
C VAL A 148 -1.15 5.82 -2.55
N ILE A 149 -1.49 7.10 -2.58
CA ILE A 149 -1.42 8.01 -1.43
C ILE A 149 -2.69 8.84 -1.35
N TYR A 150 -2.98 9.38 -0.19
CA TYR A 150 -4.17 10.19 0.06
C TYR A 150 -3.94 11.22 1.17
N ASP A 151 -4.83 12.20 1.25
CA ASP A 151 -5.04 13.08 2.40
C ASP A 151 -6.55 13.26 2.66
N GLU A 152 -6.93 14.17 3.53
CA GLU A 152 -8.33 14.46 3.85
C GLU A 152 -9.11 15.09 2.68
N TYR A 153 -8.42 15.63 1.65
CA TYR A 153 -9.03 16.32 0.51
C TYR A 153 -9.06 15.50 -0.76
N ALA A 154 -8.11 14.56 -0.94
CA ALA A 154 -7.90 13.89 -2.21
C ALA A 154 -7.19 12.53 -2.08
N ALA A 155 -7.31 11.71 -3.14
CA ALA A 155 -6.35 10.64 -3.42
C ALA A 155 -5.39 11.05 -4.54
N TYR A 156 -4.23 10.43 -4.56
CA TYR A 156 -3.18 10.69 -5.54
C TYR A 156 -2.79 9.40 -6.23
N VAL A 157 -2.69 9.47 -7.55
CA VAL A 157 -2.49 8.31 -8.42
C VAL A 157 -1.42 8.58 -9.45
N LEU A 158 -0.75 7.54 -9.90
CA LEU A 158 0.18 7.64 -11.01
C LEU A 158 -0.59 7.62 -12.34
N ARG A 159 -0.26 8.58 -13.24
CA ARG A 159 -0.85 8.69 -14.57
C ARG A 159 0.21 9.02 -15.60
N ASP A 160 0.63 8.03 -16.37
CA ASP A 160 1.72 8.15 -17.33
C ASP A 160 2.97 8.77 -16.67
N LYS A 161 3.18 10.06 -16.92
CA LYS A 161 4.30 10.87 -16.40
C LYS A 161 3.88 11.94 -15.40
N TYR A 162 2.70 11.83 -14.83
CA TYR A 162 2.15 12.78 -13.89
C TYR A 162 1.64 12.09 -12.63
N VAL A 163 1.64 12.82 -11.53
CA VAL A 163 0.80 12.49 -10.39
C VAL A 163 -0.54 13.17 -10.59
N GLY A 164 -1.60 12.38 -10.65
CA GLY A 164 -2.99 12.86 -10.70
C GLY A 164 -3.55 13.01 -9.31
N ARG A 165 -4.55 13.89 -9.14
CA ARG A 165 -5.28 14.14 -7.90
C ARG A 165 -6.77 13.93 -8.13
N LEU A 166 -7.37 12.96 -7.42
CA LEU A 166 -8.82 12.79 -7.33
C LEU A 166 -9.35 13.60 -6.14
N ASP A 167 -10.19 14.57 -6.42
CA ASP A 167 -10.85 15.38 -5.39
C ASP A 167 -12.06 14.64 -4.77
N TRP A 168 -12.09 14.52 -3.44
CA TRP A 168 -13.17 13.79 -2.74
C TRP A 168 -14.54 14.48 -2.83
N GLN A 169 -14.57 15.79 -3.04
CA GLN A 169 -15.84 16.52 -3.10
C GLN A 169 -16.44 16.48 -4.50
N THR A 170 -15.62 16.56 -5.54
CA THR A 170 -16.11 16.68 -6.92
C THR A 170 -16.06 15.36 -7.70
N GLY A 171 -15.16 14.44 -7.35
CA GLY A 171 -14.88 13.23 -8.13
C GLY A 171 -14.02 13.48 -9.36
N GLU A 172 -13.54 14.70 -9.56
CA GLU A 172 -12.69 15.03 -10.70
C GLU A 172 -11.24 14.62 -10.46
N VAL A 173 -10.62 14.02 -11.47
CA VAL A 173 -9.19 13.74 -11.50
C VAL A 173 -8.49 14.81 -12.32
N THR A 174 -7.62 15.56 -11.67
CA THR A 174 -6.81 16.61 -12.28
C THR A 174 -5.33 16.22 -12.29
N THR A 175 -4.56 16.79 -13.19
CA THR A 175 -3.10 16.71 -13.13
C THR A 175 -2.61 17.54 -11.96
N TRP A 176 -1.87 16.93 -11.04
CA TRP A 176 -1.38 17.59 -9.84
C TRP A 176 0.10 17.99 -9.96
N SER A 177 0.92 17.12 -10.55
CA SER A 177 2.35 17.39 -10.73
C SER A 177 2.65 18.02 -12.10
N ALA A 178 3.82 18.62 -12.23
CA ALA A 178 4.45 18.78 -13.53
C ALA A 178 4.79 17.41 -14.14
N SER A 179 5.18 17.41 -15.43
CA SER A 179 5.65 16.18 -16.07
C SER A 179 6.92 15.68 -15.38
N ILE A 180 6.88 14.47 -14.85
CA ILE A 180 8.03 13.76 -14.28
C ILE A 180 8.48 12.72 -15.32
N PRO A 181 9.59 12.95 -16.03
CA PRO A 181 10.03 12.02 -17.07
C PRO A 181 10.32 10.64 -16.52
N GLN A 182 9.83 9.61 -17.20
CA GLN A 182 10.13 8.20 -16.92
C GLN A 182 9.75 7.76 -15.48
N ILE A 183 8.74 8.40 -14.88
CA ILE A 183 8.19 7.95 -13.60
C ILE A 183 7.76 6.49 -13.73
N ASN A 184 8.16 5.66 -12.78
CA ASN A 184 7.88 4.24 -12.78
C ASN A 184 6.78 3.90 -11.76
N GLU A 185 6.94 4.37 -10.53
CA GLU A 185 6.05 3.97 -9.43
C GLU A 185 6.05 5.04 -8.33
N ILE A 186 4.90 5.18 -7.66
CA ILE A 186 4.78 5.89 -6.39
C ILE A 186 4.95 4.85 -5.28
N LEU A 187 5.96 5.01 -4.43
CA LEU A 187 6.30 4.06 -3.38
C LEU A 187 5.62 4.40 -2.04
N GLY A 188 5.27 5.66 -1.81
CA GLY A 188 4.67 6.11 -0.58
C GLY A 188 4.95 7.57 -0.24
N VAL A 189 5.00 7.88 1.05
CA VAL A 189 5.12 9.24 1.58
C VAL A 189 6.25 9.34 2.60
N ALA A 190 7.01 10.43 2.54
CA ALA A 190 7.93 10.86 3.59
C ALA A 190 7.93 12.38 3.71
N HIS A 191 7.89 12.92 4.95
CA HIS A 191 7.93 14.37 5.21
C HIS A 191 6.88 15.17 4.41
N ASN A 192 5.68 14.64 4.29
CA ASN A 192 4.61 15.21 3.47
C ASN A 192 4.98 15.39 1.98
N LYS A 193 5.84 14.53 1.46
CA LYS A 193 6.28 14.47 0.06
C LYS A 193 6.09 13.07 -0.49
N VAL A 194 6.00 12.96 -1.80
CA VAL A 194 5.85 11.69 -2.50
C VAL A 194 7.21 11.04 -2.68
N VAL A 195 7.37 9.80 -2.22
CA VAL A 195 8.51 8.94 -2.57
C VAL A 195 8.15 8.18 -3.84
N LEU A 196 8.96 8.31 -4.87
CA LEU A 196 8.71 7.67 -6.17
C LEU A 196 9.99 7.12 -6.79
N THR A 197 9.83 6.30 -7.83
CA THR A 197 10.94 5.84 -8.65
C THR A 197 10.81 6.30 -10.10
N ARG A 198 11.96 6.44 -10.75
CA ARG A 198 12.07 6.70 -12.18
C ARG A 198 13.05 5.73 -12.83
N ILE A 199 12.78 5.36 -14.08
CA ILE A 199 13.73 4.59 -14.90
C ILE A 199 14.57 5.61 -15.66
N VAL A 200 15.86 5.69 -15.35
CA VAL A 200 16.81 6.58 -16.02
C VAL A 200 17.63 5.77 -17.02
N SER A 201 17.46 6.11 -18.30
CA SER A 201 18.16 5.45 -19.40
C SER A 201 18.70 6.46 -20.41
N ASP A 202 19.78 6.09 -21.09
CA ASP A 202 20.38 6.91 -22.15
C ASP A 202 19.52 6.98 -23.44
N MET A 203 18.56 6.07 -23.55
CA MET A 203 17.63 5.98 -24.68
C MET A 203 16.18 6.06 -24.18
N PRO A 204 15.25 6.59 -25.00
CA PRO A 204 13.83 6.49 -24.69
C PRO A 204 13.41 5.04 -24.52
N LEU A 205 12.52 4.77 -23.57
CA LEU A 205 11.97 3.44 -23.37
C LEU A 205 11.12 3.05 -24.59
N PRO A 206 11.50 1.98 -25.32
CA PRO A 206 10.74 1.53 -26.48
C PRO A 206 9.44 0.84 -26.07
N THR A 207 8.48 0.73 -26.99
CA THR A 207 7.25 -0.02 -26.79
C THR A 207 7.38 -1.51 -27.15
N ASP A 208 8.43 -1.88 -27.89
CA ASP A 208 8.75 -3.26 -28.21
C ASP A 208 9.37 -3.96 -26.99
N HIS A 209 8.85 -5.12 -26.61
CA HIS A 209 9.24 -5.82 -25.39
C HIS A 209 10.73 -6.23 -25.37
N GLU A 210 11.26 -6.77 -26.47
CA GLU A 210 12.66 -7.23 -26.48
C GLU A 210 13.63 -6.04 -26.40
N MET A 211 13.32 -4.96 -27.12
CA MET A 211 14.09 -3.72 -27.04
C MET A 211 13.94 -3.05 -25.69
N TYR A 212 12.76 -3.11 -25.06
CA TYR A 212 12.50 -2.59 -23.73
C TYR A 212 13.39 -3.25 -22.69
N GLU A 213 13.42 -4.58 -22.65
CA GLU A 213 14.29 -5.34 -21.74
C GLU A 213 15.78 -5.04 -21.95
N ALA A 214 16.23 -4.91 -23.21
CA ALA A 214 17.60 -4.56 -23.52
C ALA A 214 18.00 -3.15 -23.02
N VAL A 215 17.07 -2.19 -23.03
CA VAL A 215 17.29 -0.86 -22.48
C VAL A 215 17.32 -0.91 -20.96
N LEU A 216 16.43 -1.66 -20.32
CA LEU A 216 16.39 -1.78 -18.86
C LEU A 216 17.67 -2.37 -18.26
N GLN A 217 18.35 -3.29 -18.97
CA GLN A 217 19.61 -3.88 -18.51
C GLN A 217 20.74 -2.83 -18.32
N ASN A 218 20.62 -1.71 -19.03
CA ASN A 218 21.61 -0.60 -18.94
C ASN A 218 21.05 0.63 -18.24
N SER A 219 19.86 0.50 -17.66
CA SER A 219 19.16 1.60 -16.99
C SER A 219 19.41 1.60 -15.49
N LEU A 220 19.19 2.76 -14.88
CA LEU A 220 19.16 2.93 -13.44
C LEU A 220 17.72 3.07 -12.95
N MET A 221 17.43 2.53 -11.79
CA MET A 221 16.28 2.90 -10.98
C MET A 221 16.70 4.04 -10.06
N GLU A 222 16.16 5.22 -10.28
CA GLU A 222 16.40 6.39 -9.44
C GLU A 222 15.25 6.54 -8.45
N TYR A 223 15.58 6.76 -7.18
CA TYR A 223 14.65 7.01 -6.10
C TYR A 223 14.64 8.50 -5.80
N ASP A 224 13.45 9.08 -5.80
CA ASP A 224 13.24 10.51 -5.69
C ASP A 224 12.25 10.88 -4.59
N LEU A 225 12.40 12.08 -4.07
CA LEU A 225 11.44 12.73 -3.20
C LEU A 225 10.82 13.91 -3.95
N TYR A 226 9.53 13.83 -4.26
CA TYR A 226 8.79 14.84 -4.97
C TYR A 226 7.97 15.71 -4.02
N ASP A 227 8.27 16.99 -3.99
CA ASP A 227 7.53 17.99 -3.23
C ASP A 227 6.50 18.65 -4.15
N VAL A 228 5.23 18.31 -3.94
CA VAL A 228 4.14 18.82 -4.76
C VAL A 228 3.90 20.30 -4.55
N SER A 229 4.12 20.81 -3.34
CA SER A 229 3.87 22.21 -2.99
C SER A 229 4.81 23.18 -3.74
N SER A 230 6.05 22.75 -3.94
CA SER A 230 7.07 23.51 -4.67
C SER A 230 7.32 22.98 -6.08
N ASN A 231 6.67 21.88 -6.47
CA ASN A 231 6.89 21.20 -7.75
C ASN A 231 8.38 20.86 -7.98
N THR A 232 9.06 20.39 -6.94
CA THR A 232 10.48 20.05 -6.99
C THR A 232 10.73 18.58 -6.78
N LEU A 233 11.65 18.04 -7.57
CA LEU A 233 12.11 16.66 -7.48
C LEU A 233 13.53 16.66 -6.92
N LYS A 234 13.75 15.90 -5.84
CA LYS A 234 15.05 15.71 -5.22
C LYS A 234 15.45 14.25 -5.33
N LYS A 235 16.52 13.98 -6.10
CA LYS A 235 17.14 12.66 -6.12
C LYS A 235 17.64 12.27 -4.73
N LEU A 236 17.33 11.07 -4.32
CA LEU A 236 17.86 10.43 -3.11
C LEU A 236 19.10 9.61 -3.46
N PHE A 237 18.90 8.53 -4.23
CA PHE A 237 19.97 7.67 -4.74
C PHE A 237 19.50 6.96 -6.01
N ASP A 238 20.38 6.19 -6.61
CA ASP A 238 20.06 5.27 -7.70
C ASP A 238 20.71 3.90 -7.49
N GLU A 239 20.26 2.92 -8.26
CA GLU A 239 20.84 1.59 -8.37
C GLU A 239 20.57 1.02 -9.77
N PRO A 240 21.33 -0.01 -10.24
CA PRO A 240 21.00 -0.69 -11.49
C PRO A 240 19.56 -1.19 -11.48
N TYR A 241 18.85 -1.04 -12.61
CA TYR A 241 17.47 -1.54 -12.74
C TYR A 241 17.41 -3.05 -12.46
N TYR A 242 18.41 -3.81 -12.93
CA TYR A 242 18.68 -5.19 -12.55
C TYR A 242 19.91 -5.22 -11.65
N PRO A 243 19.77 -5.40 -10.33
CA PRO A 243 20.91 -5.47 -9.43
C PRO A 243 21.84 -6.60 -9.77
N GLU A 244 23.13 -6.37 -9.63
CA GLU A 244 24.15 -7.40 -9.84
C GLU A 244 23.91 -8.62 -8.95
N GLY A 245 24.16 -9.81 -9.48
CA GLY A 245 23.98 -11.06 -8.74
C GLY A 245 22.52 -11.52 -8.59
N GLY A 246 21.53 -10.86 -9.23
CA GLY A 246 20.14 -11.31 -9.26
C GLY A 246 19.33 -10.97 -8.00
N GLY A 247 19.77 -9.99 -7.20
CA GLY A 247 19.02 -9.48 -6.05
C GLY A 247 17.78 -8.67 -6.45
N SER A 248 16.89 -8.40 -5.48
CA SER A 248 15.81 -7.44 -5.68
C SER A 248 16.34 -6.00 -5.66
N ARG A 249 15.58 -5.08 -6.27
CA ARG A 249 15.74 -3.65 -6.00
C ARG A 249 15.32 -3.36 -4.56
N LYS A 250 15.67 -2.16 -4.09
CA LYS A 250 15.25 -1.69 -2.77
C LYS A 250 13.77 -1.30 -2.78
N SER A 251 12.99 -1.90 -1.89
CA SER A 251 11.58 -1.59 -1.70
C SER A 251 11.41 -0.63 -0.54
N TYR A 252 10.67 0.45 -0.75
CA TYR A 252 10.43 1.45 0.29
C TYR A 252 9.51 0.90 1.38
N MET A 253 9.91 1.07 2.64
CA MET A 253 9.19 0.56 3.81
C MET A 253 8.50 1.67 4.62
N GLY A 254 8.94 2.91 4.46
CA GLY A 254 8.46 4.04 5.24
C GLY A 254 9.60 4.90 5.79
N TYR A 255 9.28 5.80 6.73
CA TYR A 255 10.25 6.73 7.30
C TYR A 255 10.06 6.95 8.80
N ARG A 256 11.13 7.43 9.46
CA ARG A 256 11.10 7.98 10.82
C ARG A 256 12.10 9.12 10.94
N GLY A 257 11.65 10.30 11.39
CA GLY A 257 12.50 11.50 11.37
C GLY A 257 13.11 11.69 9.97
N ASP A 258 14.40 11.96 9.86
CA ASP A 258 15.10 12.13 8.58
C ASP A 258 15.50 10.83 7.89
N MET A 259 15.22 9.67 8.49
CA MET A 259 15.62 8.37 7.94
C MET A 259 14.49 7.74 7.12
N LEU A 260 14.77 7.39 5.87
CA LEU A 260 13.94 6.56 5.01
C LEU A 260 14.46 5.13 5.05
N TYR A 261 13.57 4.15 5.12
CA TYR A 261 13.90 2.74 5.22
C TYR A 261 13.53 1.99 3.95
N PHE A 262 14.43 1.09 3.55
CA PHE A 262 14.22 0.21 2.39
C PHE A 262 14.65 -1.21 2.73
N ASP A 263 13.93 -2.21 2.21
CA ASP A 263 14.37 -3.59 2.25
C ASP A 263 14.94 -4.04 0.91
N GLN A 264 15.77 -5.05 0.94
CA GLN A 264 16.35 -5.68 -0.25
C GLN A 264 16.61 -7.16 0.02
N SER A 265 16.36 -8.00 -0.98
CA SER A 265 16.80 -9.40 -0.97
C SER A 265 18.04 -9.55 -1.84
N ARG A 266 19.11 -10.11 -1.29
CA ARG A 266 20.35 -10.44 -2.03
C ARG A 266 20.57 -11.94 -2.04
N PRO A 267 20.88 -12.56 -3.20
CA PRO A 267 21.32 -13.95 -3.25
C PRO A 267 22.61 -14.16 -2.43
N ASP A 268 22.68 -15.28 -1.70
CA ASP A 268 23.85 -15.71 -0.94
C ASP A 268 24.06 -17.23 -1.11
N GLY A 269 24.59 -17.62 -2.27
CA GLY A 269 24.64 -19.02 -2.69
C GLY A 269 23.24 -19.56 -2.96
N ASP A 270 22.85 -20.62 -2.23
CA ASP A 270 21.50 -21.21 -2.30
C ASP A 270 20.50 -20.50 -1.36
N ASP A 271 20.96 -19.53 -0.57
CA ASP A 271 20.17 -18.79 0.40
C ASP A 271 19.91 -17.35 -0.07
N ILE A 272 19.09 -16.62 0.70
CA ILE A 272 18.81 -15.20 0.50
C ILE A 272 19.21 -14.45 1.76
N THR A 273 19.94 -13.34 1.61
CA THR A 273 20.16 -12.37 2.67
C THR A 273 19.13 -11.23 2.54
N LYS A 274 18.34 -11.02 3.58
CA LYS A 274 17.48 -9.84 3.73
C LYS A 274 18.30 -8.70 4.32
N VAL A 275 18.21 -7.54 3.69
CA VAL A 275 18.99 -6.36 4.06
C VAL A 275 18.10 -5.18 4.26
N LEU A 276 18.22 -4.55 5.42
CA LEU A 276 17.60 -3.27 5.73
C LEU A 276 18.57 -2.13 5.43
N TRP A 277 18.14 -1.20 4.61
CA TRP A 277 18.85 0.02 4.26
C TRP A 277 18.20 1.23 4.92
N GLY A 278 19.02 2.19 5.32
CA GLY A 278 18.58 3.52 5.73
C GLY A 278 19.17 4.60 4.83
N TYR A 279 18.33 5.50 4.35
CA TYR A 279 18.77 6.72 3.68
C TYR A 279 18.54 7.92 4.60
N ASP A 280 19.60 8.57 5.02
CA ASP A 280 19.55 9.79 5.82
C ASP A 280 19.34 11.00 4.90
N CYS A 281 18.15 11.61 4.94
CA CYS A 281 17.79 12.76 4.11
C CYS A 281 18.61 14.02 4.42
N SER A 282 19.13 14.15 5.66
CA SER A 282 19.94 15.29 6.10
C SER A 282 21.39 15.16 5.65
N ALA A 283 21.96 13.95 5.75
CA ALA A 283 23.31 13.65 5.31
C ALA A 283 23.41 13.32 3.81
N GLY A 284 22.30 12.93 3.17
CA GLY A 284 22.27 12.46 1.78
C GLY A 284 23.00 11.14 1.56
N THR A 285 22.98 10.24 2.54
CA THR A 285 23.74 8.99 2.52
C THR A 285 22.86 7.76 2.71
N LEU A 286 23.11 6.75 1.89
CA LEU A 286 22.50 5.42 1.99
C LEU A 286 23.46 4.49 2.72
N GLN A 287 22.98 3.75 3.72
CA GLN A 287 23.79 2.80 4.50
C GLN A 287 23.02 1.54 4.84
N GLU A 288 23.71 0.44 4.94
CA GLU A 288 23.17 -0.81 5.47
C GLU A 288 23.00 -0.70 6.99
N LEU A 289 21.78 -0.93 7.48
CA LEU A 289 21.46 -0.88 8.91
C LEU A 289 21.46 -2.24 9.57
N TYR A 290 21.00 -3.26 8.81
CA TYR A 290 20.88 -4.62 9.30
C TYR A 290 20.87 -5.60 8.12
N ALA A 291 21.46 -6.77 8.32
CA ALA A 291 21.37 -7.86 7.36
C ALA A 291 21.21 -9.20 8.08
N GLU A 292 20.38 -10.07 7.54
CA GLU A 292 20.16 -11.40 8.08
C GLU A 292 19.97 -12.43 6.98
N LYS A 293 20.62 -13.58 7.15
CA LYS A 293 20.49 -14.72 6.24
C LYS A 293 19.14 -15.39 6.45
N SER A 294 18.37 -15.50 5.39
CA SER A 294 17.10 -16.21 5.39
C SER A 294 17.32 -17.69 5.13
N THR A 295 16.91 -18.54 6.04
CA THR A 295 17.01 -20.00 5.91
C THR A 295 15.80 -20.63 5.20
N GLY A 296 15.31 -19.96 4.16
CA GLY A 296 14.60 -20.65 3.10
C GLY A 296 13.12 -20.96 3.29
N CYS A 297 12.39 -20.39 4.26
CA CYS A 297 10.93 -20.44 4.25
C CYS A 297 10.34 -19.05 4.28
N MET A 298 9.95 -18.58 3.13
CA MET A 298 9.13 -17.37 2.94
C MET A 298 7.69 -17.65 3.32
N GLY A 299 7.44 -17.95 4.58
CA GLY A 299 6.10 -18.07 5.14
C GLY A 299 5.52 -16.72 5.58
N GLY A 300 5.98 -15.63 5.00
CA GLY A 300 5.52 -14.28 5.38
C GLY A 300 4.28 -13.83 4.65
N TYR A 301 3.23 -14.60 4.67
CA TYR A 301 1.96 -14.10 4.12
C TYR A 301 1.28 -13.22 5.15
N SER A 302 1.05 -11.97 4.76
CA SER A 302 0.18 -11.00 5.43
C SER A 302 0.59 -10.50 6.82
N THR A 303 1.87 -10.38 7.14
CA THR A 303 2.30 -9.44 8.18
C THR A 303 2.45 -8.03 7.58
N PRO A 304 2.10 -6.96 8.31
CA PRO A 304 2.43 -5.61 7.87
C PRO A 304 3.94 -5.46 7.70
N GLN A 305 4.36 -4.51 6.87
CA GLN A 305 5.78 -4.21 6.72
C GLN A 305 6.41 -3.67 8.01
N GLY A 306 5.59 -3.20 8.93
CA GLY A 306 5.99 -2.69 10.23
C GLY A 306 4.85 -2.02 10.96
N PHE A 307 5.13 -1.54 12.15
CA PHE A 307 4.21 -0.70 12.90
C PHE A 307 4.49 0.77 12.67
N THR A 308 3.43 1.50 12.32
CA THR A 308 3.48 2.97 12.19
C THR A 308 2.70 3.62 13.32
N ARG A 309 3.12 4.83 13.68
CA ARG A 309 2.36 5.74 14.54
C ARG A 309 2.44 7.13 13.94
N SER A 310 1.31 7.77 13.77
CA SER A 310 1.23 9.09 13.12
C SER A 310 2.00 9.12 11.78
N GLY A 311 1.87 8.04 10.98
CA GLY A 311 2.49 7.88 9.66
C GLY A 311 4.00 7.64 9.67
N GLN A 312 4.65 7.54 10.83
CA GLN A 312 6.08 7.22 10.94
C GLN A 312 6.30 5.80 11.45
N LEU A 313 7.31 5.14 10.91
CA LEU A 313 7.69 3.80 11.34
C LEU A 313 8.26 3.79 12.76
N GLU A 314 7.63 3.05 13.65
CA GLU A 314 8.16 2.73 14.99
C GLU A 314 8.97 1.43 14.95
N PHE A 315 8.49 0.44 14.20
CA PHE A 315 9.10 -0.87 14.06
C PHE A 315 8.98 -1.36 12.62
N LEU A 316 9.99 -2.11 12.17
CA LEU A 316 10.02 -2.80 10.89
C LEU A 316 10.04 -4.30 11.11
N PHE A 317 9.28 -5.03 10.33
CA PHE A 317 9.30 -6.48 10.30
C PHE A 317 10.27 -6.94 9.22
N LEU A 318 11.42 -7.45 9.64
CA LEU A 318 12.53 -7.77 8.74
C LEU A 318 12.36 -9.13 8.09
N GLN A 319 11.91 -10.10 8.88
CA GLN A 319 11.73 -11.48 8.45
C GLN A 319 10.80 -12.20 9.39
N SER A 320 9.99 -13.10 8.84
CA SER A 320 9.33 -14.15 9.60
C SER A 320 9.86 -15.50 9.12
N THR A 321 10.26 -16.34 10.07
CA THR A 321 10.31 -17.79 9.88
C THR A 321 8.94 -18.35 10.25
N LEU A 322 8.73 -19.67 10.14
CA LEU A 322 7.47 -20.29 10.57
C LEU A 322 7.16 -20.09 12.08
N ASP A 323 8.18 -19.75 12.87
CA ASP A 323 8.12 -19.71 14.33
C ASP A 323 8.68 -18.43 14.96
N THR A 324 9.24 -17.51 14.18
CA THR A 324 9.89 -16.31 14.73
C THR A 324 9.76 -15.12 13.79
N LEU A 325 9.31 -13.99 14.34
CA LEU A 325 9.29 -12.68 13.68
C LEU A 325 10.44 -11.81 14.19
N HIS A 326 11.25 -11.30 13.28
CA HIS A 326 12.32 -10.36 13.61
C HIS A 326 11.83 -8.93 13.43
N ILE A 327 11.88 -8.15 14.51
CA ILE A 327 11.32 -6.80 14.58
C ILE A 327 12.44 -5.81 14.89
N TYR A 328 12.70 -4.90 13.95
CA TYR A 328 13.68 -3.83 14.09
C TYR A 328 13.03 -2.56 14.65
N LYS A 329 13.53 -2.05 15.78
CA LYS A 329 13.07 -0.79 16.36
C LYS A 329 13.81 0.37 15.72
N THR A 330 13.09 1.22 14.99
CA THR A 330 13.67 2.32 14.21
C THR A 330 14.38 3.38 15.06
N ALA A 331 13.93 3.57 16.32
CA ALA A 331 14.48 4.58 17.21
C ALA A 331 15.92 4.32 17.65
N ASN A 332 16.37 3.06 17.72
CA ASN A 332 17.67 2.71 18.29
C ASN A 332 18.38 1.53 17.62
N GLY A 333 17.79 0.95 16.57
CA GLY A 333 18.36 -0.20 15.85
C GLY A 333 18.30 -1.53 16.58
N GLN A 334 17.58 -1.62 17.70
CA GLN A 334 17.41 -2.87 18.43
C GLN A 334 16.54 -3.84 17.63
N VAL A 335 16.98 -5.12 17.57
CA VAL A 335 16.23 -6.21 16.96
C VAL A 335 15.65 -7.09 18.04
N TYR A 336 14.33 -7.33 17.96
CA TYR A 336 13.61 -8.27 18.80
C TYR A 336 13.34 -9.55 17.99
N LYS A 337 13.38 -10.69 18.67
CA LYS A 337 12.96 -11.99 18.10
C LYS A 337 11.73 -12.43 18.87
N VAL A 338 10.59 -12.27 18.23
CA VAL A 338 9.29 -12.58 18.84
C VAL A 338 8.81 -13.91 18.30
N PRO A 339 8.40 -14.85 19.16
CA PRO A 339 7.72 -16.06 18.70
C PRO A 339 6.54 -15.70 17.80
N TYR A 340 6.46 -16.34 16.66
CA TYR A 340 5.44 -16.07 15.66
C TYR A 340 4.90 -17.40 15.15
N HIS A 341 3.59 -17.46 15.02
CA HIS A 341 2.95 -18.58 14.41
C HIS A 341 1.86 -18.05 13.47
N ASP A 342 1.85 -18.50 12.21
CA ASP A 342 0.82 -18.13 11.27
C ASP A 342 -0.41 -19.00 11.51
N PRO A 343 -1.51 -18.47 12.08
CA PRO A 343 -2.68 -19.25 12.36
C PRO A 343 -3.37 -19.83 11.10
N THR A 344 -3.06 -19.28 9.90
CA THR A 344 -3.57 -19.85 8.64
C THR A 344 -2.94 -21.19 8.30
N LEU A 345 -1.70 -21.41 8.73
CA LEU A 345 -1.01 -22.68 8.55
C LEU A 345 -1.46 -23.71 9.58
N ASP A 346 -1.86 -23.28 10.78
CA ASP A 346 -2.31 -24.16 11.85
C ASP A 346 -3.67 -24.79 11.62
N ALA A 347 -4.59 -24.06 11.06
CA ALA A 347 -5.88 -24.63 10.66
C ALA A 347 -5.70 -25.82 9.70
N ALA A 348 -4.59 -25.83 8.94
CA ALA A 348 -4.22 -26.92 8.05
C ALA A 348 -3.45 -28.07 8.76
N TYR A 349 -2.70 -27.77 9.84
CA TYR A 349 -1.77 -28.71 10.48
C TYR A 349 -2.08 -29.07 11.94
N GLY A 350 -3.07 -28.42 12.56
CA GLY A 350 -3.65 -28.84 13.84
C GLY A 350 -2.80 -28.63 15.09
N ASN A 351 -1.84 -27.70 15.07
CA ASN A 351 -1.02 -27.34 16.22
C ASN A 351 -1.25 -25.91 16.64
N ALA A 352 -1.61 -25.67 17.88
CA ALA A 352 -1.95 -24.35 18.39
C ALA A 352 -1.16 -23.99 19.65
N GLU A 353 0.02 -23.43 19.46
CA GLU A 353 0.48 -22.44 20.41
C GLU A 353 0.27 -21.07 19.72
N ASN A 354 -0.77 -20.35 20.10
CA ASN A 354 -1.21 -19.13 19.42
C ASN A 354 -0.31 -17.95 19.78
N TYR A 355 0.75 -17.77 19.02
CA TYR A 355 1.44 -16.49 18.97
C TYR A 355 0.71 -15.63 17.94
N GLY A 356 0.07 -14.56 18.39
CA GLY A 356 -0.78 -13.77 17.54
C GLY A 356 0.00 -13.10 16.42
N ARG A 357 -0.56 -13.13 15.20
CA ARG A 357 -0.05 -12.39 14.07
C ARG A 357 -0.26 -10.89 14.29
N PRO A 358 0.79 -10.07 14.28
CA PRO A 358 0.66 -8.64 14.51
C PRO A 358 -0.05 -7.95 13.35
N ILE A 359 -0.93 -7.01 13.66
CA ILE A 359 -1.71 -6.24 12.69
C ILE A 359 -1.36 -4.76 12.78
N ALA A 360 -1.45 -4.15 13.95
CA ALA A 360 -1.26 -2.72 14.12
C ALA A 360 -0.71 -2.38 15.50
N LEU A 361 0.03 -1.27 15.57
CA LEU A 361 0.36 -0.61 16.83
C LEU A 361 -0.72 0.43 17.12
N THR A 362 -1.35 0.30 18.26
CA THR A 362 -2.41 1.23 18.67
C THR A 362 -1.84 2.53 19.23
N GLY A 363 -2.62 3.61 19.18
CA GLY A 363 -2.21 4.91 19.72
C GLY A 363 -1.87 4.89 21.22
N ASP A 364 -2.49 3.98 21.99
CA ASP A 364 -2.25 3.80 23.44
C ASP A 364 -1.09 2.84 23.79
N GLY A 365 -0.38 2.33 22.76
CA GLY A 365 0.83 1.53 22.97
C GLY A 365 0.60 0.04 23.12
N ARG A 366 -0.56 -0.47 22.69
CA ARG A 366 -0.83 -1.90 22.53
C ARG A 366 -0.59 -2.37 21.12
N VAL A 367 -0.52 -3.68 20.93
CA VAL A 367 -0.48 -4.33 19.62
C VAL A 367 -1.80 -5.05 19.40
N LEU A 368 -2.43 -4.78 18.26
CA LEU A 368 -3.53 -5.60 17.76
C LEU A 368 -2.95 -6.82 17.08
N VAL A 369 -3.43 -7.99 17.45
CA VAL A 369 -3.02 -9.27 16.86
C VAL A 369 -4.23 -10.06 16.40
N THR A 370 -4.04 -10.92 15.40
CA THR A 370 -4.95 -12.04 15.11
C THR A 370 -4.46 -13.25 15.90
N ASP A 371 -5.26 -13.75 16.83
CA ASP A 371 -4.91 -14.87 17.71
C ASP A 371 -5.81 -16.11 17.53
N GLY A 372 -6.63 -16.12 16.50
CA GLY A 372 -7.51 -17.24 16.19
C GLY A 372 -8.53 -16.91 15.12
N TYR A 373 -9.57 -17.76 15.04
CA TYR A 373 -10.67 -17.59 14.10
C TYR A 373 -12.02 -17.72 14.80
N VAL A 374 -12.97 -16.92 14.33
CA VAL A 374 -14.41 -17.08 14.61
C VAL A 374 -15.12 -17.53 13.35
N GLN A 375 -16.17 -18.33 13.49
CA GLN A 375 -17.02 -18.67 12.34
C GLN A 375 -17.99 -17.52 12.09
N ARG A 376 -17.98 -16.99 10.86
CA ARG A 376 -18.94 -15.99 10.41
C ARG A 376 -19.51 -16.44 9.06
N ASP A 377 -20.83 -16.55 8.97
CA ASP A 377 -21.52 -16.99 7.74
C ASP A 377 -20.94 -18.29 7.14
N GLY A 378 -20.48 -19.22 8.00
CA GLY A 378 -19.89 -20.48 7.56
C GLY A 378 -18.40 -20.41 7.16
N TYR A 379 -17.78 -19.22 7.21
CA TYR A 379 -16.37 -19.02 6.90
C TYR A 379 -15.54 -18.68 8.14
N PRO A 380 -14.30 -19.19 8.24
CA PRO A 380 -13.38 -18.74 9.27
C PRO A 380 -13.00 -17.27 9.03
N THR A 381 -13.20 -16.43 10.02
CA THR A 381 -12.85 -15.00 10.02
C THR A 381 -11.88 -14.75 11.17
N ASP A 382 -10.90 -13.90 10.97
CA ASP A 382 -9.91 -13.57 11.98
C ASP A 382 -10.56 -13.11 13.30
N ALA A 383 -10.13 -13.70 14.40
CA ALA A 383 -10.40 -13.22 15.75
C ALA A 383 -9.25 -12.32 16.20
N TYR A 384 -9.59 -11.25 16.88
CA TYR A 384 -8.61 -10.22 17.27
C TYR A 384 -8.45 -10.14 18.77
N SER A 385 -7.24 -9.82 19.19
CA SER A 385 -6.90 -9.52 20.57
C SER A 385 -5.94 -8.34 20.66
N LEU A 386 -5.85 -7.76 21.85
CA LEU A 386 -4.92 -6.68 22.18
C LEU A 386 -3.92 -7.18 23.21
N ILE A 387 -2.66 -6.76 23.07
CA ILE A 387 -1.59 -7.05 24.03
C ILE A 387 -0.72 -5.79 24.23
N ASP A 388 -0.19 -5.59 25.42
CA ASP A 388 0.80 -4.56 25.67
C ASP A 388 2.04 -4.74 24.77
N LEU A 389 2.60 -3.64 24.24
CA LEU A 389 3.71 -3.70 23.31
C LEU A 389 4.95 -4.37 23.90
N ASP A 390 5.31 -4.03 25.15
CA ASP A 390 6.50 -4.62 25.78
C ASP A 390 6.29 -6.11 26.08
N ALA A 391 5.07 -6.49 26.46
CA ALA A 391 4.69 -7.89 26.62
C ALA A 391 4.78 -8.64 25.28
N TYR A 392 4.25 -8.08 24.19
CA TYR A 392 4.35 -8.64 22.85
C TYR A 392 5.81 -8.82 22.41
N LEU A 393 6.65 -7.79 22.56
CA LEU A 393 8.07 -7.83 22.19
C LEU A 393 8.89 -8.80 23.06
N SER A 394 8.40 -9.18 24.24
CA SER A 394 9.01 -10.20 25.10
C SER A 394 8.51 -11.63 24.80
N GLY A 395 7.56 -11.80 23.86
CA GLY A 395 6.98 -13.09 23.50
C GLY A 395 5.88 -13.57 24.44
N SER A 396 5.23 -12.67 25.20
CA SER A 396 4.05 -12.99 26.00
C SER A 396 2.85 -13.30 25.11
N THR A 397 1.97 -14.14 25.63
CA THR A 397 0.67 -14.49 25.02
C THR A 397 -0.52 -14.04 25.88
N ASP A 398 -0.31 -13.05 26.75
CA ASP A 398 -1.35 -12.49 27.62
C ASP A 398 -2.30 -11.59 26.82
N TYR A 399 -3.01 -12.21 25.86
CA TYR A 399 -3.92 -11.52 24.98
C TYR A 399 -5.23 -11.18 25.66
N THR A 400 -5.74 -9.97 25.39
CA THR A 400 -7.07 -9.51 25.77
C THR A 400 -7.99 -9.58 24.55
N PRO A 401 -8.94 -10.53 24.50
CA PRO A 401 -9.83 -10.69 23.36
C PRO A 401 -10.66 -9.41 23.07
N VAL A 402 -10.82 -9.12 21.80
CA VAL A 402 -11.70 -8.07 21.30
C VAL A 402 -13.15 -8.56 21.28
N GLN A 403 -14.08 -7.70 21.65
CA GLN A 403 -15.50 -7.97 21.45
C GLN A 403 -15.84 -7.88 19.96
N MET A 404 -15.94 -9.02 19.30
CA MET A 404 -16.26 -9.09 17.88
C MET A 404 -17.73 -8.72 17.63
N TRP A 405 -17.98 -8.01 16.53
CA TRP A 405 -19.33 -7.76 16.06
C TRP A 405 -20.01 -9.07 15.66
N GLN A 406 -21.29 -9.21 15.98
CA GLN A 406 -22.12 -10.35 15.63
C GLN A 406 -23.23 -9.90 14.67
N ASP A 407 -23.49 -10.70 13.63
CA ASP A 407 -24.68 -10.52 12.80
C ASP A 407 -25.94 -10.76 13.66
N GLU A 408 -26.91 -9.83 13.58
CA GLU A 408 -28.21 -9.95 14.26
C GLU A 408 -29.15 -10.88 13.49
#